data_55e48a100806fe896ecf4539f3504b82
#
_entry.id   55e48a100806fe896ecf4539f3504b82
#
_cell.length_a   1.000
_cell.length_b   1.000
_cell.length_c   1.000
_cell.angle_alpha   90.00
_cell.angle_beta   90.00
_cell.angle_gamma   90.00
#
_symmetry.space_group_name_H-M   'P 1'
#
loop_
_entity.id
_entity.type
_entity.pdbx_description
1 polymer ?
#
loop_
_entity_poly.entity_id
_entity_poly.type
_entity_poly.pdbx_seq_one_letter_code
_entity_poly.pdbx_strand_id
1 'polypeptide(L)'
;KNNIKPIVIERGRAVRERRRDLAAINQKHIVNPESNYCFGEGGAGTFSDGKLYTRSNKRGDVNEVLETLVRFGASEEILVDAHPHIGTNKLPKIIEAIREYIIACGGEVLFDSKLTDIILENKEVKGVVINGSRTLPISNLILATGHSARDIFELLHKKNIAIEAKPFALGIRIEHPQSLIDSVQYSCDNRGEFLPAASYSLVHQTNIKPVYSFCMCPGGIIAPCATAPNQVVTNGWSPSKRNNPYANSGIVVALEKSDFDFKQHGELAGMHYQRTVEEKAFLMGGKTQAAPAQRMVDFIQNKVSTQLPVTSYQPGITSTDMREVLPTAVWKSLQEGLKAFGGKMRGYLTNDAVLHAVESRTSSPVRIPRDKESLEHIEIKGLYPCAEGAGYAGGIMSAAIDGQKCADKIAEKIK
;
A
#
# COMPACT_ATOMS: atom_id res chain seq x y z
N LYS A 1 -23.35 12.15 12.93
CA LYS A 1 -23.83 13.48 12.48
C LYS A 1 -25.18 13.38 11.72
N ASN A 2 -25.37 12.39 10.84
CA ASN A 2 -26.48 12.35 9.88
C ASN A 2 -27.56 11.29 10.20
N ASN A 3 -27.50 10.62 11.34
CA ASN A 3 -28.41 9.55 11.78
C ASN A 3 -28.54 8.38 10.77
N ILE A 4 -27.47 8.14 9.98
CA ILE A 4 -27.36 7.04 9.04
C ILE A 4 -26.59 5.89 9.70
N LYS A 5 -27.11 4.67 9.61
CA LYS A 5 -26.50 3.47 10.17
C LYS A 5 -25.72 2.74 9.06
N PRO A 6 -24.38 2.79 9.07
CA PRO A 6 -23.58 2.10 8.06
C PRO A 6 -23.46 0.61 8.36
N ILE A 7 -23.35 -0.19 7.30
CA ILE A 7 -22.91 -1.57 7.36
C ILE A 7 -21.53 -1.63 6.71
N VAL A 8 -20.50 -1.95 7.51
CA VAL A 8 -19.12 -2.12 7.02
C VAL A 8 -18.91 -3.60 6.74
N ILE A 9 -18.53 -3.92 5.51
CA ILE A 9 -18.22 -5.27 5.06
C ILE A 9 -16.71 -5.36 4.88
N GLU A 10 -16.05 -6.24 5.64
CA GLU A 10 -14.61 -6.50 5.54
C GLU A 10 -14.37 -7.98 5.23
N ARG A 11 -13.62 -8.26 4.16
CA ARG A 11 -13.32 -9.63 3.71
C ARG A 11 -12.46 -10.40 4.70
N GLY A 12 -11.56 -9.70 5.39
CA GLY A 12 -10.64 -10.29 6.34
C GLY A 12 -11.12 -10.21 7.78
N ARG A 13 -10.20 -10.44 8.69
CA ARG A 13 -10.47 -10.58 10.11
C ARG A 13 -10.32 -9.27 10.87
N ALA A 14 -10.84 -9.26 12.11
CA ALA A 14 -10.58 -8.17 13.06
C ALA A 14 -9.07 -8.05 13.37
N VAL A 15 -8.63 -6.87 13.79
CA VAL A 15 -7.21 -6.53 14.02
C VAL A 15 -6.45 -7.58 14.83
N ARG A 16 -7.04 -8.10 15.92
CA ARG A 16 -6.36 -9.08 16.81
C ARG A 16 -6.14 -10.42 16.11
N GLU A 17 -7.14 -10.90 15.40
CA GLU A 17 -7.07 -12.18 14.67
C GLU A 17 -6.17 -12.12 13.47
N ARG A 18 -6.18 -10.98 12.77
CA ARG A 18 -5.32 -10.68 11.62
C ARG A 18 -3.82 -10.82 11.96
N ARG A 19 -3.41 -10.54 13.20
CA ARG A 19 -2.01 -10.75 13.66
C ARG A 19 -1.55 -12.21 13.50
N ARG A 20 -2.44 -13.20 13.62
CA ARG A 20 -2.11 -14.61 13.41
C ARG A 20 -1.79 -14.90 11.94
N ASP A 21 -2.55 -14.31 11.02
CA ASP A 21 -2.30 -14.43 9.58
C ASP A 21 -0.98 -13.76 9.19
N LEU A 22 -0.65 -12.59 9.78
CA LEU A 22 0.63 -11.93 9.57
C LEU A 22 1.81 -12.74 10.11
N ALA A 23 1.66 -13.37 11.26
CA ALA A 23 2.67 -14.27 11.82
C ALA A 23 2.87 -15.51 10.92
N ALA A 24 1.79 -16.04 10.33
CA ALA A 24 1.85 -17.17 9.41
C ALA A 24 2.65 -16.85 8.13
N ILE A 25 2.49 -15.65 7.57
CA ILE A 25 3.30 -15.21 6.43
C ILE A 25 4.78 -15.13 6.81
N ASN A 26 5.09 -14.47 7.94
CA ASN A 26 6.45 -14.23 8.37
C ASN A 26 7.21 -15.49 8.77
N GLN A 27 6.56 -16.45 9.44
CA GLN A 27 7.21 -17.61 10.06
C GLN A 27 7.01 -18.91 9.28
N LYS A 28 5.92 -19.03 8.52
CA LYS A 28 5.51 -20.27 7.86
C LYS A 28 5.35 -20.14 6.36
N HIS A 29 5.56 -18.94 5.79
CA HIS A 29 5.34 -18.62 4.38
C HIS A 29 3.90 -18.90 3.89
N ILE A 30 2.93 -18.85 4.81
CA ILE A 30 1.52 -19.11 4.49
C ILE A 30 0.81 -17.77 4.31
N VAL A 31 0.32 -17.51 3.11
CA VAL A 31 -0.50 -16.34 2.78
C VAL A 31 -1.96 -16.73 2.86
N ASN A 32 -2.72 -16.08 3.76
CA ASN A 32 -4.17 -16.15 3.73
C ASN A 32 -4.70 -15.12 2.70
N PRO A 33 -5.33 -15.52 1.59
CA PRO A 33 -5.76 -14.58 0.55
C PRO A 33 -6.87 -13.63 1.00
N GLU A 34 -7.59 -13.95 2.07
CA GLU A 34 -8.67 -13.10 2.58
C GLU A 34 -8.25 -12.25 3.80
N SER A 35 -7.14 -12.60 4.49
CA SER A 35 -6.66 -11.86 5.67
C SER A 35 -5.14 -11.82 5.72
N ASN A 36 -4.54 -10.64 5.49
CA ASN A 36 -3.10 -10.44 5.34
C ASN A 36 -2.72 -8.97 5.61
N TYR A 37 -1.56 -8.48 5.14
CA TYR A 37 -1.18 -7.07 5.29
C TYR A 37 -2.07 -6.08 4.53
N CYS A 38 -2.76 -6.51 3.47
CA CYS A 38 -3.64 -5.66 2.66
C CYS A 38 -5.11 -5.76 3.06
N PHE A 39 -5.55 -6.93 3.52
CA PHE A 39 -6.95 -7.24 3.84
C PHE A 39 -7.13 -7.53 5.33
N GLY A 40 -8.30 -7.17 5.84
CA GLY A 40 -8.67 -7.20 7.25
C GLY A 40 -8.92 -5.80 7.78
N GLU A 41 -9.41 -5.70 8.99
CA GLU A 41 -9.84 -4.46 9.65
C GLU A 41 -8.81 -3.33 9.50
N GLY A 42 -9.25 -2.19 8.97
CA GLY A 42 -8.43 -1.01 8.70
C GLY A 42 -7.51 -1.13 7.47
N GLY A 43 -7.57 -2.25 6.73
CA GLY A 43 -6.83 -2.45 5.48
C GLY A 43 -5.30 -2.42 5.63
N ALA A 44 -4.59 -2.03 4.59
CA ALA A 44 -3.13 -1.92 4.57
C ALA A 44 -2.60 -0.85 5.54
N GLY A 45 -3.41 0.15 5.88
CA GLY A 45 -3.05 1.23 6.79
C GLY A 45 -2.78 0.76 8.23
N THR A 46 -3.49 -0.26 8.71
CA THR A 46 -3.44 -0.72 10.11
C THR A 46 -2.04 -1.12 10.58
N PHE A 47 -1.27 -1.78 9.72
CA PHE A 47 0.10 -2.24 10.02
C PHE A 47 1.15 -1.48 9.20
N SER A 48 0.86 -0.25 8.78
CA SER A 48 1.78 0.63 8.08
C SER A 48 2.60 1.51 9.05
N ASP A 49 3.52 2.31 8.52
CA ASP A 49 4.21 3.37 9.29
C ASP A 49 3.23 4.40 9.90
N GLY A 50 2.04 4.52 9.32
CA GLY A 50 1.04 5.47 9.80
C GLY A 50 1.38 6.92 9.49
N LYS A 51 2.02 7.19 8.37
CA LYS A 51 2.29 8.56 7.90
C LYS A 51 0.99 9.29 7.63
N LEU A 52 0.86 10.47 8.23
CA LEU A 52 -0.32 11.32 8.12
C LEU A 52 -0.07 12.58 7.27
N TYR A 53 1.13 12.70 6.70
CA TYR A 53 1.46 13.79 5.80
C TYR A 53 0.80 13.59 4.43
N THR A 54 0.16 14.64 3.92
CA THR A 54 -0.38 14.69 2.56
C THR A 54 -0.02 16.01 1.88
N ARG A 55 0.32 15.95 0.59
CA ARG A 55 0.51 17.17 -0.23
C ARG A 55 -0.82 17.74 -0.72
N SER A 56 -1.94 17.10 -0.39
CA SER A 56 -3.26 17.34 -0.98
C SER A 56 -4.18 18.14 -0.06
N ASN A 57 -3.68 19.20 0.58
CA ASN A 57 -4.44 20.03 1.53
C ASN A 57 -5.69 20.68 0.91
N LYS A 58 -5.75 20.78 -0.43
CA LYS A 58 -6.93 21.32 -1.13
C LYS A 58 -8.09 20.33 -1.28
N ARG A 59 -7.91 19.05 -0.92
CA ARG A 59 -8.92 18.01 -1.13
C ARG A 59 -9.91 17.83 0.01
N GLY A 60 -9.71 18.45 1.16
CA GLY A 60 -10.60 18.37 2.32
C GLY A 60 -9.92 18.81 3.59
N ASP A 61 -10.61 18.74 4.70
CA ASP A 61 -10.09 19.17 5.99
C ASP A 61 -9.17 18.09 6.60
N VAL A 62 -7.86 18.37 6.56
CA VAL A 62 -6.83 17.51 7.15
C VAL A 62 -6.96 17.51 8.67
N ASN A 63 -7.30 18.65 9.27
CA ASN A 63 -7.38 18.78 10.72
C ASN A 63 -8.54 17.95 11.30
N GLU A 64 -9.69 17.90 10.64
CA GLU A 64 -10.82 17.06 11.07
C GLU A 64 -10.42 15.57 11.16
N VAL A 65 -9.57 15.09 10.20
CA VAL A 65 -9.07 13.71 10.23
C VAL A 65 -8.07 13.52 11.38
N LEU A 66 -7.14 14.46 11.60
CA LEU A 66 -6.18 14.39 12.71
C LEU A 66 -6.88 14.41 14.07
N GLU A 67 -7.83 15.32 14.27
CA GLU A 67 -8.64 15.41 15.50
C GLU A 67 -9.46 14.13 15.73
N THR A 68 -9.99 13.55 14.65
CA THR A 68 -10.67 12.24 14.72
C THR A 68 -9.72 11.16 15.22
N LEU A 69 -8.50 11.08 14.70
CA LEU A 69 -7.51 10.10 15.16
C LEU A 69 -7.11 10.33 16.62
N VAL A 70 -6.93 11.58 17.04
CA VAL A 70 -6.67 11.93 18.45
C VAL A 70 -7.83 11.50 19.35
N ARG A 71 -9.07 11.78 18.98
CA ARG A 71 -10.27 11.34 19.70
C ARG A 71 -10.30 9.83 19.94
N PHE A 72 -9.74 9.03 19.02
CA PHE A 72 -9.67 7.57 19.13
C PHE A 72 -8.33 7.05 19.64
N GLY A 73 -7.49 7.92 20.24
CA GLY A 73 -6.30 7.53 21.00
C GLY A 73 -4.95 7.71 20.29
N ALA A 74 -4.88 8.50 19.22
CA ALA A 74 -3.61 9.00 18.72
C ALA A 74 -3.05 10.10 19.68
N SER A 75 -1.72 10.31 19.64
CA SER A 75 -1.09 11.40 20.41
C SER A 75 -1.50 12.75 19.83
N GLU A 76 -1.74 13.75 20.71
CA GLU A 76 -1.99 15.14 20.32
C GLU A 76 -0.83 15.77 19.54
N GLU A 77 0.38 15.22 19.65
CA GLU A 77 1.56 15.65 18.89
C GLU A 77 1.31 15.66 17.39
N ILE A 78 0.45 14.76 16.88
CA ILE A 78 0.13 14.71 15.43
C ILE A 78 -0.56 15.96 14.90
N LEU A 79 -1.13 16.80 15.79
CA LEU A 79 -1.80 18.05 15.43
C LEU A 79 -0.80 19.19 15.16
N VAL A 80 0.42 19.09 15.70
CA VAL A 80 1.45 20.15 15.63
C VAL A 80 2.68 19.73 14.84
N ASP A 81 2.91 18.43 14.64
CA ASP A 81 4.04 17.91 13.89
C ASP A 81 3.94 18.29 12.41
N ALA A 82 5.06 18.71 11.81
CA ALA A 82 5.14 18.99 10.37
C ALA A 82 5.00 17.73 9.51
N HIS A 83 5.42 16.57 10.02
CA HIS A 83 5.35 15.28 9.34
C HIS A 83 4.81 14.21 10.30
N PRO A 84 3.53 14.31 10.69
CA PRO A 84 2.96 13.46 11.73
C PRO A 84 2.90 12.00 11.30
N HIS A 85 3.12 11.10 12.27
CA HIS A 85 2.96 9.66 12.09
C HIS A 85 2.51 9.00 13.40
N ILE A 86 1.88 7.84 13.30
CA ILE A 86 1.35 7.10 14.45
C ILE A 86 2.23 5.89 14.79
N GLY A 87 2.64 5.15 13.77
CA GLY A 87 3.39 3.91 13.89
C GLY A 87 2.52 2.65 13.99
N THR A 88 3.04 1.57 13.41
CA THR A 88 2.34 0.28 13.27
C THR A 88 1.90 -0.36 14.58
N ASN A 89 2.53 -0.02 15.70
CA ASN A 89 2.21 -0.55 17.02
C ASN A 89 1.03 0.15 17.70
N LYS A 90 0.69 1.39 17.30
CA LYS A 90 -0.41 2.19 17.89
C LYS A 90 -1.68 2.16 17.04
N LEU A 91 -1.56 2.16 15.72
CA LEU A 91 -2.69 2.14 14.77
C LEU A 91 -3.75 1.07 15.06
N PRO A 92 -3.40 -0.19 15.38
CA PRO A 92 -4.38 -1.23 15.65
C PRO A 92 -5.41 -0.89 16.73
N LYS A 93 -4.99 -0.22 17.79
CA LYS A 93 -5.88 0.19 18.89
C LYS A 93 -6.84 1.30 18.48
N ILE A 94 -6.36 2.24 17.65
CA ILE A 94 -7.16 3.35 17.14
C ILE A 94 -8.25 2.81 16.21
N ILE A 95 -7.91 1.89 15.32
CA ILE A 95 -8.86 1.24 14.41
C ILE A 95 -9.92 0.46 15.19
N GLU A 96 -9.53 -0.29 16.22
CA GLU A 96 -10.45 -1.00 17.10
C GLU A 96 -11.43 -0.02 17.80
N ALA A 97 -10.94 1.09 18.32
CA ALA A 97 -11.78 2.11 18.97
C ALA A 97 -12.76 2.77 17.97
N ILE A 98 -12.35 3.02 16.74
CA ILE A 98 -13.24 3.52 15.67
C ILE A 98 -14.35 2.50 15.37
N ARG A 99 -14.03 1.21 15.24
CA ARG A 99 -15.04 0.16 15.06
C ARG A 99 -16.05 0.13 16.19
N GLU A 100 -15.59 0.12 17.43
CA GLU A 100 -16.45 0.10 18.61
C GLU A 100 -17.39 1.30 18.64
N TYR A 101 -16.90 2.45 18.23
CA TYR A 101 -17.72 3.66 18.11
C TYR A 101 -18.79 3.54 17.01
N ILE A 102 -18.45 2.97 15.85
CA ILE A 102 -19.42 2.70 14.76
C ILE A 102 -20.55 1.82 15.29
N ILE A 103 -20.22 0.74 16.00
CA ILE A 103 -21.20 -0.21 16.57
C ILE A 103 -22.03 0.49 17.64
N ALA A 104 -21.44 1.26 18.54
CA ALA A 104 -22.14 2.02 19.58
C ALA A 104 -23.12 3.06 19.01
N CYS A 105 -22.85 3.58 17.81
CA CYS A 105 -23.75 4.46 17.06
C CYS A 105 -24.85 3.71 16.28
N GLY A 106 -24.95 2.36 16.41
CA GLY A 106 -25.94 1.52 15.77
C GLY A 106 -25.59 1.09 14.35
N GLY A 107 -24.33 1.24 13.93
CA GLY A 107 -23.82 0.63 12.69
C GLY A 107 -23.44 -0.83 12.89
N GLU A 108 -23.17 -1.52 11.80
CA GLU A 108 -22.73 -2.91 11.80
C GLU A 108 -21.34 -3.03 11.17
N VAL A 109 -20.52 -3.98 11.67
CA VAL A 109 -19.22 -4.33 11.08
C VAL A 109 -19.16 -5.85 10.93
N LEU A 110 -19.06 -6.31 9.69
CA LEU A 110 -19.10 -7.72 9.31
C LEU A 110 -17.71 -8.14 8.82
N PHE A 111 -17.01 -8.96 9.61
CA PHE A 111 -15.74 -9.59 9.22
C PHE A 111 -15.96 -10.90 8.48
N ASP A 112 -14.91 -11.46 7.87
CA ASP A 112 -14.95 -12.66 7.03
C ASP A 112 -16.06 -12.58 5.97
N SER A 113 -16.32 -11.35 5.49
CA SER A 113 -17.46 -10.97 4.65
C SER A 113 -16.97 -10.34 3.35
N LYS A 114 -16.72 -11.19 2.35
CA LYS A 114 -16.18 -10.78 1.05
C LYS A 114 -17.30 -10.33 0.12
N LEU A 115 -17.21 -9.13 -0.43
CA LEU A 115 -18.03 -8.70 -1.56
C LEU A 115 -17.70 -9.57 -2.78
N THR A 116 -18.69 -10.32 -3.27
CA THR A 116 -18.52 -11.21 -4.43
C THR A 116 -19.37 -10.82 -5.64
N ASP A 117 -20.40 -10.02 -5.44
CA ASP A 117 -21.18 -9.46 -6.55
C ASP A 117 -21.90 -8.16 -6.16
N ILE A 118 -22.26 -7.35 -7.17
CA ILE A 118 -23.07 -6.13 -7.05
C ILE A 118 -24.34 -6.35 -7.88
N ILE A 119 -25.51 -6.28 -7.21
CA ILE A 119 -26.81 -6.43 -7.87
C ILE A 119 -27.21 -5.07 -8.43
N LEU A 120 -27.43 -5.03 -9.73
CA LEU A 120 -27.81 -3.84 -10.47
C LEU A 120 -29.16 -4.05 -11.16
N GLU A 121 -30.01 -3.03 -11.09
CA GLU A 121 -31.22 -2.91 -11.89
C GLU A 121 -31.25 -1.52 -12.53
N ASN A 122 -31.43 -1.46 -13.84
CA ASN A 122 -31.45 -0.20 -14.61
C ASN A 122 -30.24 0.74 -14.31
N LYS A 123 -29.03 0.16 -14.20
CA LYS A 123 -27.79 0.88 -13.83
C LYS A 123 -27.84 1.54 -12.42
N GLU A 124 -28.60 0.98 -11.50
CA GLU A 124 -28.65 1.41 -10.11
C GLU A 124 -28.27 0.25 -9.18
N VAL A 125 -27.56 0.55 -8.10
CA VAL A 125 -27.26 -0.45 -7.05
C VAL A 125 -28.55 -0.81 -6.30
N LYS A 126 -28.86 -2.09 -6.25
CA LYS A 126 -30.02 -2.64 -5.49
C LYS A 126 -29.58 -3.60 -4.38
N GLY A 127 -28.34 -4.06 -4.41
CA GLY A 127 -27.83 -4.95 -3.40
C GLY A 127 -26.40 -5.39 -3.67
N VAL A 128 -25.88 -6.15 -2.74
CA VAL A 128 -24.57 -6.82 -2.85
C VAL A 128 -24.69 -8.28 -2.45
N VAL A 129 -23.83 -9.12 -3.00
CA VAL A 129 -23.69 -10.52 -2.59
C VAL A 129 -22.41 -10.67 -1.79
N ILE A 130 -22.52 -11.27 -0.61
CA ILE A 130 -21.42 -11.55 0.31
C ILE A 130 -21.14 -13.06 0.28
N ASN A 131 -19.86 -13.41 0.17
CA ASN A 131 -19.38 -14.81 0.19
C ASN A 131 -20.11 -15.74 -0.81
N GLY A 132 -20.56 -15.20 -1.94
CA GLY A 132 -21.22 -15.93 -3.01
C GLY A 132 -22.67 -16.37 -2.74
N SER A 133 -23.22 -16.12 -1.55
CA SER A 133 -24.52 -16.66 -1.15
C SER A 133 -25.44 -15.68 -0.43
N ARG A 134 -24.92 -14.82 0.44
CA ARG A 134 -25.72 -13.90 1.24
C ARG A 134 -25.98 -12.61 0.45
N THR A 135 -27.24 -12.35 0.14
CA THR A 135 -27.66 -11.08 -0.46
C THR A 135 -28.01 -10.05 0.61
N LEU A 136 -27.51 -8.84 0.45
CA LEU A 136 -27.83 -7.69 1.29
C LEU A 136 -28.43 -6.60 0.40
N PRO A 137 -29.72 -6.26 0.55
CA PRO A 137 -30.33 -5.16 -0.19
C PRO A 137 -29.79 -3.81 0.29
N ILE A 138 -29.30 -3.00 -0.63
CA ILE A 138 -28.78 -1.65 -0.38
C ILE A 138 -29.06 -0.76 -1.60
N SER A 139 -29.06 0.55 -1.40
CA SER A 139 -29.17 1.54 -2.48
C SER A 139 -27.91 2.39 -2.68
N ASN A 140 -27.00 2.36 -1.72
CA ASN A 140 -25.74 3.10 -1.80
C ASN A 140 -24.58 2.22 -1.32
N LEU A 141 -23.52 2.15 -2.13
CA LEU A 141 -22.32 1.35 -1.89
C LEU A 141 -21.07 2.24 -1.98
N ILE A 142 -20.38 2.47 -0.87
CA ILE A 142 -19.03 3.02 -0.90
C ILE A 142 -18.05 1.86 -1.15
N LEU A 143 -17.42 1.85 -2.32
CA LEU A 143 -16.47 0.83 -2.72
C LEU A 143 -15.04 1.26 -2.38
N ALA A 144 -14.59 0.94 -1.16
CA ALA A 144 -13.30 1.34 -0.58
C ALA A 144 -12.37 0.14 -0.31
N THR A 145 -12.26 -0.78 -1.26
CA THR A 145 -11.62 -2.10 -1.10
C THR A 145 -10.10 -2.10 -1.15
N GLY A 146 -9.46 -0.94 -1.37
CA GLY A 146 -8.03 -0.83 -1.59
C GLY A 146 -7.57 -1.37 -2.96
N HIS A 147 -6.33 -1.07 -3.33
CA HIS A 147 -5.84 -1.40 -4.67
C HIS A 147 -5.30 -2.83 -4.82
N SER A 148 -5.23 -3.60 -3.73
CA SER A 148 -4.86 -5.01 -3.76
C SER A 148 -6.03 -5.96 -4.02
N ALA A 149 -7.27 -5.48 -3.95
CA ALA A 149 -8.49 -6.25 -4.21
C ALA A 149 -8.72 -6.44 -5.72
N ARG A 150 -7.87 -7.23 -6.36
CA ARG A 150 -7.87 -7.48 -7.81
C ARG A 150 -9.15 -8.13 -8.30
N ASP A 151 -9.73 -8.99 -7.50
CA ASP A 151 -11.03 -9.62 -7.73
C ASP A 151 -12.18 -8.61 -7.90
N ILE A 152 -12.09 -7.45 -7.25
CA ILE A 152 -13.07 -6.36 -7.44
C ILE A 152 -12.91 -5.72 -8.83
N PHE A 153 -11.69 -5.48 -9.30
CA PHE A 153 -11.47 -4.97 -10.65
C PHE A 153 -11.92 -5.98 -11.71
N GLU A 154 -11.64 -7.27 -11.50
CA GLU A 154 -12.11 -8.37 -12.35
C GLU A 154 -13.64 -8.45 -12.36
N LEU A 155 -14.29 -8.29 -11.20
CA LEU A 155 -15.76 -8.24 -11.07
C LEU A 155 -16.37 -7.09 -11.86
N LEU A 156 -15.83 -5.86 -11.69
CA LEU A 156 -16.33 -4.68 -12.40
C LEU A 156 -16.17 -4.85 -13.92
N HIS A 157 -15.01 -5.31 -14.35
CA HIS A 157 -14.72 -5.57 -15.76
C HIS A 157 -15.68 -6.61 -16.36
N LYS A 158 -15.88 -7.75 -15.67
CA LYS A 158 -16.81 -8.80 -16.07
C LYS A 158 -18.26 -8.34 -16.18
N LYS A 159 -18.66 -7.39 -15.34
CA LYS A 159 -20.00 -6.77 -15.36
C LYS A 159 -20.13 -5.63 -16.37
N ASN A 160 -19.11 -5.35 -17.14
CA ASN A 160 -19.05 -4.20 -18.05
C ASN A 160 -19.33 -2.86 -17.34
N ILE A 161 -18.91 -2.73 -16.09
CA ILE A 161 -18.88 -1.47 -15.35
C ILE A 161 -17.57 -0.77 -15.71
N ALA A 162 -17.63 0.49 -16.11
CA ALA A 162 -16.49 1.23 -16.62
C ALA A 162 -15.35 1.30 -15.58
N ILE A 163 -14.16 0.90 -16.01
CA ILE A 163 -12.89 1.07 -15.30
C ILE A 163 -11.85 1.60 -16.29
N GLU A 164 -10.77 2.17 -15.80
CA GLU A 164 -9.69 2.72 -16.61
C GLU A 164 -8.35 2.20 -16.15
N ALA A 165 -7.46 1.86 -17.06
CA ALA A 165 -6.06 1.60 -16.70
C ALA A 165 -5.41 2.89 -16.19
N LYS A 166 -4.58 2.76 -15.16
CA LYS A 166 -3.90 3.87 -14.50
C LYS A 166 -2.39 3.62 -14.42
N PRO A 167 -1.53 4.63 -14.70
CA PRO A 167 -0.10 4.55 -14.42
C PRO A 167 0.19 4.27 -12.95
N PHE A 168 1.28 3.55 -12.68
CA PHE A 168 1.77 3.28 -11.33
C PHE A 168 3.31 3.17 -11.36
N ALA A 169 3.94 2.90 -10.23
CA ALA A 169 5.38 2.65 -10.18
C ALA A 169 5.68 1.25 -9.64
N LEU A 170 6.81 0.69 -10.08
CA LEU A 170 7.26 -0.64 -9.71
C LEU A 170 8.78 -0.64 -9.57
N GLY A 171 9.30 -1.41 -8.61
CA GLY A 171 10.74 -1.51 -8.41
C GLY A 171 11.10 -2.50 -7.31
N ILE A 172 11.99 -2.07 -6.45
CA ILE A 172 12.54 -2.86 -5.36
C ILE A 172 12.39 -2.11 -4.03
N ARG A 173 12.51 -2.83 -2.92
CA ARG A 173 12.72 -2.22 -1.62
C ARG A 173 14.18 -2.34 -1.23
N ILE A 174 14.81 -1.21 -0.93
CA ILE A 174 16.19 -1.16 -0.46
C ILE A 174 16.22 -1.02 1.06
N GLU A 175 17.16 -1.68 1.69
CA GLU A 175 17.42 -1.59 3.12
C GLU A 175 18.88 -1.24 3.38
N HIS A 176 19.09 -0.25 4.24
CA HIS A 176 20.41 0.19 4.74
C HIS A 176 20.46 0.07 6.26
N PRO A 177 21.64 0.00 6.89
CA PRO A 177 21.79 0.33 8.31
C PRO A 177 21.27 1.75 8.58
N GLN A 178 20.42 1.93 9.60
CA GLN A 178 19.91 3.26 9.94
C GLN A 178 21.04 4.22 10.34
N SER A 179 22.04 3.73 11.05
CA SER A 179 23.23 4.53 11.44
C SER A 179 23.98 5.15 10.26
N LEU A 180 24.05 4.42 9.15
CA LEU A 180 24.65 4.95 7.92
C LEU A 180 23.81 6.10 7.36
N ILE A 181 22.49 5.94 7.29
CA ILE A 181 21.59 7.01 6.83
C ILE A 181 21.63 8.21 7.77
N ASP A 182 21.69 7.97 9.08
CA ASP A 182 21.84 9.03 10.09
C ASP A 182 23.13 9.83 9.87
N SER A 183 24.26 9.14 9.72
CA SER A 183 25.56 9.80 9.55
C SER A 183 25.63 10.61 8.26
N VAL A 184 25.07 10.10 7.17
CA VAL A 184 25.03 10.78 5.87
C VAL A 184 24.14 12.02 5.91
N GLN A 185 22.97 11.94 6.55
CA GLN A 185 22.01 13.03 6.57
C GLN A 185 22.36 14.13 7.59
N TYR A 186 22.89 13.73 8.74
CA TYR A 186 23.25 14.67 9.80
C TYR A 186 24.72 15.09 9.77
N SER A 187 25.55 14.47 8.92
CA SER A 187 27.00 14.73 8.83
C SER A 187 27.71 14.55 10.17
N CYS A 188 27.31 13.53 10.94
CA CYS A 188 27.88 13.17 12.24
C CYS A 188 27.93 11.64 12.41
N ASP A 189 28.88 11.14 13.22
CA ASP A 189 29.06 9.71 13.44
C ASP A 189 27.92 9.11 14.29
N ASN A 190 27.30 9.91 15.16
CA ASN A 190 26.20 9.50 16.01
C ASN A 190 25.20 10.64 16.15
N ARG A 191 23.94 10.38 15.81
CA ARG A 191 22.86 11.39 15.91
C ARG A 191 22.48 11.78 17.36
N GLY A 192 22.95 11.05 18.36
CA GLY A 192 22.55 11.26 19.75
C GLY A 192 21.07 10.90 20.01
N GLU A 193 20.55 11.39 21.13
CA GLU A 193 19.19 11.08 21.60
C GLU A 193 18.11 12.07 21.13
N PHE A 194 18.51 13.28 20.70
CA PHE A 194 17.57 14.34 20.33
C PHE A 194 17.18 14.35 18.85
N LEU A 195 18.04 13.85 17.96
CA LEU A 195 17.73 13.78 16.55
C LEU A 195 16.90 12.53 16.22
N PRO A 196 15.82 12.66 15.43
CA PRO A 196 15.03 11.50 15.00
C PRO A 196 15.83 10.61 14.04
N ALA A 197 15.37 9.39 13.82
CA ALA A 197 15.92 8.54 12.76
C ALA A 197 15.82 9.26 11.41
N ALA A 198 16.95 9.42 10.74
CA ALA A 198 17.05 10.20 9.50
C ALA A 198 16.28 9.55 8.36
N SER A 199 15.64 10.40 7.55
CA SER A 199 14.93 10.00 6.34
C SER A 199 15.51 10.69 5.11
N TYR A 200 15.19 10.20 3.93
CA TYR A 200 15.58 10.81 2.67
C TYR A 200 14.46 10.77 1.62
N SER A 201 14.56 11.66 0.65
CA SER A 201 13.73 11.66 -0.55
C SER A 201 14.61 11.90 -1.76
N LEU A 202 14.67 10.94 -2.68
CA LEU A 202 15.54 10.94 -3.83
C LEU A 202 14.72 10.78 -5.12
N VAL A 203 15.10 11.52 -6.16
CA VAL A 203 14.52 11.42 -7.50
C VAL A 203 15.60 11.63 -8.55
N HIS A 204 15.51 10.89 -9.64
CA HIS A 204 16.40 11.05 -10.80
C HIS A 204 15.67 10.73 -12.10
N GLN A 205 15.86 11.58 -13.10
CA GLN A 205 15.44 11.32 -14.47
C GLN A 205 16.54 10.54 -15.17
N THR A 206 16.24 9.28 -15.50
CA THR A 206 17.15 8.46 -16.28
C THR A 206 16.89 8.62 -17.78
N ASN A 207 17.76 8.08 -18.60
CA ASN A 207 17.55 8.06 -20.05
C ASN A 207 16.36 7.18 -20.50
N ILE A 208 15.83 6.34 -19.60
CA ILE A 208 14.75 5.39 -19.89
C ILE A 208 13.47 5.82 -19.19
N LYS A 209 13.45 5.85 -17.85
CA LYS A 209 12.28 6.20 -17.05
C LYS A 209 12.67 6.87 -15.73
N PRO A 210 11.81 7.77 -15.19
CA PRO A 210 12.05 8.38 -13.88
C PRO A 210 12.16 7.33 -12.77
N VAL A 211 13.13 7.53 -11.86
CA VAL A 211 13.35 6.71 -10.66
C VAL A 211 13.24 7.58 -9.42
N TYR A 212 12.55 7.10 -8.39
CA TYR A 212 12.41 7.85 -7.14
C TYR A 212 12.25 6.95 -5.93
N SER A 213 12.62 7.50 -4.76
CA SER A 213 12.35 6.86 -3.48
C SER A 213 10.88 6.97 -3.13
N PHE A 214 10.30 5.88 -2.65
CA PHE A 214 8.89 5.77 -2.31
C PHE A 214 8.73 5.21 -0.90
N CYS A 215 7.87 5.85 -0.10
CA CYS A 215 7.54 5.38 1.24
C CYS A 215 8.77 4.97 2.08
N MET A 216 9.75 5.89 2.20
CA MET A 216 10.94 5.68 3.05
C MET A 216 10.51 5.54 4.51
N CYS A 217 10.97 4.49 5.18
CA CYS A 217 10.64 4.10 6.55
C CYS A 217 11.92 4.12 7.42
N PRO A 218 12.22 5.23 8.10
CA PRO A 218 13.37 5.30 9.00
C PRO A 218 13.12 4.45 10.25
N GLY A 219 14.18 3.82 10.76
CA GLY A 219 14.08 2.92 11.92
C GLY A 219 12.98 1.87 11.77
N GLY A 220 12.82 1.35 10.55
CA GLY A 220 11.73 0.46 10.17
C GLY A 220 12.18 -0.95 9.78
N ILE A 221 11.23 -1.72 9.29
CA ILE A 221 11.47 -3.07 8.75
C ILE A 221 10.78 -3.24 7.40
N ILE A 222 11.22 -4.24 6.64
CA ILE A 222 10.54 -4.69 5.43
C ILE A 222 9.53 -5.78 5.80
N ALA A 223 8.34 -5.72 5.20
CA ALA A 223 7.24 -6.65 5.44
C ALA A 223 6.79 -7.37 4.16
N PRO A 224 6.35 -8.65 4.26
CA PRO A 224 5.75 -9.39 3.15
C PRO A 224 4.30 -8.96 2.96
N CYS A 225 3.96 -8.42 1.79
CA CYS A 225 2.63 -7.89 1.49
C CYS A 225 1.90 -8.64 0.37
N ALA A 226 2.26 -9.91 0.13
CA ALA A 226 1.55 -10.76 -0.82
C ALA A 226 0.09 -10.99 -0.39
N THR A 227 -0.80 -11.06 -1.38
CA THR A 227 -2.23 -11.38 -1.18
C THR A 227 -2.62 -12.69 -1.84
N ALA A 228 -1.68 -13.40 -2.46
CA ALA A 228 -1.85 -14.74 -2.99
C ALA A 228 -0.62 -15.60 -2.68
N PRO A 229 -0.78 -16.93 -2.51
CA PRO A 229 0.30 -17.83 -2.10
C PRO A 229 1.50 -17.88 -3.04
N ASN A 230 1.27 -17.69 -4.34
CA ASN A 230 2.28 -17.77 -5.41
C ASN A 230 2.86 -16.39 -5.80
N GLN A 231 2.83 -15.44 -4.92
CA GLN A 231 3.34 -14.08 -5.14
C GLN A 231 4.28 -13.67 -4.01
N VAL A 232 5.29 -12.86 -4.31
CA VAL A 232 6.11 -12.15 -3.33
C VAL A 232 5.98 -10.65 -3.59
N VAL A 233 5.61 -9.93 -2.55
CA VAL A 233 5.50 -8.47 -2.56
C VAL A 233 6.15 -7.95 -1.29
N THR A 234 7.04 -6.98 -1.44
CA THR A 234 7.69 -6.30 -0.31
C THR A 234 7.10 -4.92 -0.09
N ASN A 235 6.99 -4.52 1.17
CA ASN A 235 6.64 -3.16 1.59
C ASN A 235 7.42 -2.85 2.87
N GLY A 236 7.29 -1.66 3.43
CA GLY A 236 7.99 -1.29 4.66
C GLY A 236 7.11 -0.50 5.62
N TRP A 237 7.44 -0.60 6.91
CA TRP A 237 6.80 0.16 7.96
C TRP A 237 7.76 0.45 9.12
N SER A 238 7.41 1.41 9.97
CA SER A 238 8.16 1.75 11.16
C SER A 238 7.27 1.72 12.41
N PRO A 239 7.81 1.36 13.58
CA PRO A 239 7.13 1.58 14.85
C PRO A 239 7.09 3.08 15.18
N SER A 240 6.26 3.48 16.13
CA SER A 240 6.13 4.87 16.56
C SER A 240 7.45 5.52 17.00
N LYS A 241 8.37 4.74 17.57
CA LYS A 241 9.68 5.23 18.02
C LYS A 241 10.74 5.25 16.91
N ARG A 242 10.49 4.64 15.73
CA ARG A 242 11.46 4.55 14.64
C ARG A 242 12.86 4.10 15.08
N ASN A 243 12.93 3.09 15.94
CA ASN A 243 14.14 2.70 16.64
C ASN A 243 14.70 1.33 16.23
N ASN A 244 14.26 0.75 15.11
CA ASN A 244 14.92 -0.40 14.52
C ASN A 244 16.27 0.00 13.90
N PRO A 245 17.24 -0.93 13.81
CA PRO A 245 18.56 -0.62 13.27
C PRO A 245 18.60 -0.43 11.76
N TYR A 246 17.46 -0.49 11.07
CA TYR A 246 17.35 -0.41 9.62
C TYR A 246 16.56 0.80 9.15
N ALA A 247 16.97 1.30 7.98
CA ALA A 247 16.25 2.29 7.17
C ALA A 247 15.87 1.64 5.84
N ASN A 248 14.61 1.66 5.46
CA ASN A 248 14.21 1.06 4.19
C ASN A 248 13.35 2.00 3.34
N SER A 249 13.41 1.82 2.03
CA SER A 249 12.63 2.61 1.06
C SER A 249 12.30 1.80 -0.17
N GLY A 250 11.13 1.96 -0.74
CA GLY A 250 10.91 1.61 -2.12
C GLY A 250 11.79 2.47 -3.02
N ILE A 251 12.44 1.88 -4.02
CA ILE A 251 13.07 2.59 -5.14
C ILE A 251 12.36 2.10 -6.39
N VAL A 252 11.60 2.99 -6.99
CA VAL A 252 10.60 2.60 -7.99
C VAL A 252 10.73 3.43 -9.26
N VAL A 253 10.31 2.81 -10.35
CA VAL A 253 10.32 3.35 -11.72
C VAL A 253 8.90 3.66 -12.11
N ALA A 254 8.64 4.85 -12.62
CA ALA A 254 7.33 5.24 -13.13
C ALA A 254 7.00 4.44 -14.41
N LEU A 255 5.84 3.81 -14.41
CA LEU A 255 5.30 3.06 -15.54
C LEU A 255 4.06 3.76 -16.08
N GLU A 256 4.04 3.91 -17.40
CA GLU A 256 2.94 4.51 -18.14
C GLU A 256 2.04 3.45 -18.77
N LYS A 257 0.87 3.84 -19.23
CA LYS A 257 -0.06 2.93 -19.90
C LYS A 257 0.58 2.21 -21.09
N SER A 258 1.47 2.85 -21.81
CA SER A 258 2.20 2.28 -22.97
C SER A 258 3.15 1.10 -22.61
N ASP A 259 3.44 0.89 -21.32
CA ASP A 259 4.27 -0.23 -20.85
C ASP A 259 3.47 -1.53 -20.71
N PHE A 260 2.15 -1.49 -20.84
CA PHE A 260 1.26 -2.61 -20.55
C PHE A 260 0.67 -3.21 -21.84
N ASP A 261 0.39 -4.52 -21.82
CA ASP A 261 -0.24 -5.21 -22.95
C ASP A 261 -1.77 -5.04 -22.95
N PHE A 262 -2.22 -3.94 -23.55
CA PHE A 262 -3.65 -3.64 -23.69
C PHE A 262 -4.37 -4.55 -24.67
N LYS A 263 -3.67 -5.14 -25.64
CA LYS A 263 -4.31 -6.04 -26.62
C LYS A 263 -4.83 -7.31 -25.93
N GLN A 264 -4.08 -7.80 -24.96
CA GLN A 264 -4.42 -9.04 -24.26
C GLN A 264 -5.33 -8.78 -23.04
N HIS A 265 -5.17 -7.68 -22.32
CA HIS A 265 -5.74 -7.51 -20.99
C HIS A 265 -6.63 -6.28 -20.81
N GLY A 266 -6.80 -5.45 -21.85
CA GLY A 266 -7.62 -4.24 -21.75
C GLY A 266 -7.23 -3.34 -20.57
N GLU A 267 -8.22 -2.82 -19.87
CA GLU A 267 -8.06 -1.91 -18.73
C GLU A 267 -7.37 -2.59 -17.52
N LEU A 268 -7.32 -3.92 -17.49
CA LEU A 268 -6.64 -4.70 -16.46
C LEU A 268 -5.15 -4.95 -16.76
N ALA A 269 -4.61 -4.45 -17.87
CA ALA A 269 -3.25 -4.72 -18.32
C ALA A 269 -2.17 -4.36 -17.26
N GLY A 270 -2.31 -3.23 -16.56
CA GLY A 270 -1.41 -2.84 -15.48
C GLY A 270 -1.46 -3.79 -14.29
N MET A 271 -2.64 -4.30 -13.94
CA MET A 271 -2.82 -5.30 -12.89
C MET A 271 -2.15 -6.64 -13.24
N HIS A 272 -2.29 -7.08 -14.49
CA HIS A 272 -1.63 -8.28 -14.99
C HIS A 272 -0.11 -8.13 -15.01
N TYR A 273 0.39 -6.95 -15.39
CA TYR A 273 1.82 -6.64 -15.36
C TYR A 273 2.39 -6.78 -13.94
N GLN A 274 1.73 -6.20 -12.92
CA GLN A 274 2.11 -6.37 -11.52
C GLN A 274 2.15 -7.85 -11.13
N ARG A 275 1.08 -8.61 -11.44
CA ARG A 275 0.95 -10.04 -11.12
C ARG A 275 2.12 -10.85 -11.69
N THR A 276 2.47 -10.63 -12.94
CA THR A 276 3.58 -11.34 -13.61
C THR A 276 4.91 -11.12 -12.88
N VAL A 277 5.22 -9.91 -12.45
CA VAL A 277 6.47 -9.62 -11.73
C VAL A 277 6.45 -10.20 -10.30
N GLU A 278 5.31 -10.16 -9.60
CA GLU A 278 5.13 -10.75 -8.29
C GLU A 278 5.27 -12.29 -8.30
N GLU A 279 4.75 -12.95 -9.33
CA GLU A 279 4.88 -14.39 -9.56
C GLU A 279 6.32 -14.79 -9.92
N LYS A 280 7.01 -13.99 -10.74
CA LYS A 280 8.45 -14.18 -10.99
C LYS A 280 9.26 -14.04 -9.70
N ALA A 281 8.95 -13.04 -8.86
CA ALA A 281 9.61 -12.89 -7.58
C ALA A 281 9.40 -14.11 -6.67
N PHE A 282 8.21 -14.69 -6.65
CA PHE A 282 7.93 -15.93 -5.93
C PHE A 282 8.77 -17.12 -6.44
N LEU A 283 8.84 -17.31 -7.77
CA LEU A 283 9.63 -18.39 -8.38
C LEU A 283 11.11 -18.23 -8.05
N MET A 284 11.64 -17.03 -8.20
CA MET A 284 13.06 -16.72 -7.97
C MET A 284 13.42 -16.64 -6.47
N GLY A 285 12.45 -16.41 -5.59
CA GLY A 285 12.57 -16.50 -4.13
C GLY A 285 12.59 -17.94 -3.58
N GLY A 286 12.51 -18.95 -4.45
CA GLY A 286 12.51 -20.36 -4.04
C GLY A 286 11.12 -20.93 -3.77
N LYS A 287 10.07 -20.35 -4.34
CA LYS A 287 8.66 -20.75 -4.20
C LYS A 287 8.16 -20.69 -2.76
N THR A 288 8.64 -19.72 -2.02
CA THR A 288 8.24 -19.38 -0.65
C THR A 288 7.97 -17.87 -0.55
N GLN A 289 7.77 -17.35 0.65
CA GLN A 289 7.69 -15.90 0.86
C GLN A 289 9.07 -15.25 1.06
N ALA A 290 10.17 -16.00 0.88
CA ALA A 290 11.51 -15.41 0.81
C ALA A 290 11.61 -14.48 -0.41
N ALA A 291 12.15 -13.29 -0.22
CA ALA A 291 12.28 -12.31 -1.30
C ALA A 291 13.57 -12.56 -2.11
N PRO A 292 13.52 -12.49 -3.45
CA PRO A 292 14.71 -12.34 -4.25
C PRO A 292 15.51 -11.12 -3.79
N ALA A 293 16.82 -11.28 -3.57
CA ALA A 293 17.65 -10.22 -3.00
C ALA A 293 19.02 -10.15 -3.65
N GLN A 294 19.61 -8.96 -3.65
CA GLN A 294 20.93 -8.68 -4.21
C GLN A 294 21.55 -7.49 -3.47
N ARG A 295 22.87 -7.51 -3.21
CA ARG A 295 23.56 -6.30 -2.71
C ARG A 295 23.49 -5.20 -3.74
N MET A 296 23.32 -3.96 -3.30
CA MET A 296 23.18 -2.81 -4.21
C MET A 296 24.35 -2.65 -5.16
N VAL A 297 25.60 -2.78 -4.67
CA VAL A 297 26.78 -2.64 -5.52
C VAL A 297 26.87 -3.79 -6.54
N ASP A 298 26.55 -5.02 -6.14
CA ASP A 298 26.55 -6.16 -7.06
C ASP A 298 25.49 -6.00 -8.17
N PHE A 299 24.29 -5.52 -7.81
CA PHE A 299 23.25 -5.20 -8.79
C PHE A 299 23.72 -4.18 -9.83
N ILE A 300 24.36 -3.09 -9.37
CA ILE A 300 24.92 -2.07 -10.28
C ILE A 300 26.03 -2.62 -11.19
N GLN A 301 26.80 -3.60 -10.70
CA GLN A 301 27.89 -4.24 -11.43
C GLN A 301 27.45 -5.45 -12.25
N ASN A 302 26.17 -5.80 -12.27
CA ASN A 302 25.61 -7.00 -12.92
C ASN A 302 26.21 -8.32 -12.38
N LYS A 303 26.48 -8.39 -11.08
CA LYS A 303 27.04 -9.57 -10.39
C LYS A 303 26.01 -10.15 -9.43
N VAL A 304 25.85 -11.46 -9.41
CA VAL A 304 25.08 -12.16 -8.38
C VAL A 304 25.85 -12.04 -7.04
N SER A 305 25.12 -11.75 -5.97
CA SER A 305 25.73 -11.64 -4.64
C SER A 305 26.06 -13.01 -4.08
N THR A 306 27.31 -13.23 -3.69
CA THR A 306 27.73 -14.49 -3.04
C THR A 306 27.31 -14.55 -1.57
N GLN A 307 27.19 -13.38 -0.92
CA GLN A 307 26.71 -13.23 0.45
C GLN A 307 25.78 -12.03 0.51
N LEU A 308 24.73 -12.12 1.32
CA LEU A 308 23.76 -11.04 1.53
C LEU A 308 23.92 -10.49 2.96
N PRO A 309 23.78 -9.18 3.18
CA PRO A 309 23.67 -8.61 4.52
C PRO A 309 22.50 -9.17 5.30
N VAL A 310 22.56 -9.06 6.62
CA VAL A 310 21.41 -9.32 7.49
C VAL A 310 20.31 -8.32 7.16
N THR A 311 19.07 -8.78 7.16
CA THR A 311 17.90 -7.97 6.79
C THR A 311 16.82 -8.04 7.86
N SER A 312 15.96 -7.03 7.89
CA SER A 312 14.75 -7.01 8.71
C SER A 312 13.61 -7.87 8.14
N TYR A 313 13.71 -8.34 6.90
CA TYR A 313 12.66 -9.13 6.23
C TYR A 313 12.59 -10.53 6.81
N GLN A 314 11.59 -10.79 7.64
CA GLN A 314 11.49 -12.03 8.43
C GLN A 314 11.34 -13.31 7.60
N PRO A 315 10.59 -13.35 6.46
CA PRO A 315 10.50 -14.58 5.67
C PRO A 315 11.84 -15.02 5.05
N GLY A 316 12.89 -14.21 5.15
CA GLY A 316 14.21 -14.51 4.58
C GLY A 316 14.36 -14.04 3.14
N ILE A 317 15.60 -14.16 2.66
CA ILE A 317 15.99 -13.67 1.33
C ILE A 317 16.77 -14.73 0.56
N THR A 318 16.59 -14.74 -0.75
CA THR A 318 17.31 -15.62 -1.69
C THR A 318 18.18 -14.79 -2.61
N SER A 319 19.49 -15.09 -2.65
CA SER A 319 20.39 -14.41 -3.59
C SER A 319 19.97 -14.69 -5.02
N THR A 320 19.64 -13.64 -5.76
CA THR A 320 19.07 -13.74 -7.10
C THR A 320 19.58 -12.58 -7.96
N ASP A 321 19.79 -12.83 -9.24
CA ASP A 321 19.99 -11.75 -10.20
C ASP A 321 18.67 -11.00 -10.42
N MET A 322 18.58 -9.75 -10.01
CA MET A 322 17.37 -8.93 -10.14
C MET A 322 16.91 -8.76 -11.59
N ARG A 323 17.82 -8.97 -12.58
CA ARG A 323 17.47 -8.91 -14.01
C ARG A 323 16.55 -10.06 -14.44
N GLU A 324 16.55 -11.15 -13.70
CA GLU A 324 15.64 -12.29 -13.94
C GLU A 324 14.23 -12.04 -13.37
N VAL A 325 14.10 -11.16 -12.39
CA VAL A 325 12.82 -10.82 -11.76
C VAL A 325 12.18 -9.61 -12.41
N LEU A 326 12.95 -8.55 -12.60
CA LEU A 326 12.46 -7.24 -13.02
C LEU A 326 12.42 -7.09 -14.54
N PRO A 327 11.41 -6.42 -15.10
CA PRO A 327 11.37 -6.06 -16.52
C PRO A 327 12.58 -5.20 -16.93
N THR A 328 13.01 -5.35 -18.18
CA THR A 328 14.26 -4.74 -18.68
C THR A 328 14.31 -3.22 -18.49
N ALA A 329 13.24 -2.49 -18.80
CA ALA A 329 13.18 -1.06 -18.62
C ALA A 329 13.29 -0.67 -17.13
N VAL A 330 12.73 -1.49 -16.24
CA VAL A 330 12.75 -1.24 -14.79
C VAL A 330 14.16 -1.43 -14.22
N TRP A 331 14.79 -2.59 -14.43
CA TRP A 331 16.10 -2.84 -13.82
C TRP A 331 17.20 -1.91 -14.38
N LYS A 332 17.16 -1.56 -15.68
CA LYS A 332 18.10 -0.59 -16.27
C LYS A 332 17.94 0.81 -15.66
N SER A 333 16.68 1.28 -15.52
CA SER A 333 16.41 2.56 -14.88
C SER A 333 16.84 2.57 -13.42
N LEU A 334 16.59 1.48 -12.67
CA LEU A 334 17.05 1.35 -11.29
C LEU A 334 18.57 1.42 -11.16
N GLN A 335 19.33 0.76 -12.03
CA GLN A 335 20.80 0.84 -12.00
C GLN A 335 21.32 2.26 -12.22
N GLU A 336 20.76 2.97 -13.20
CA GLU A 336 21.11 4.38 -13.47
C GLU A 336 20.71 5.30 -12.29
N GLY A 337 19.47 5.11 -11.79
CA GLY A 337 18.95 5.87 -10.65
C GLY A 337 19.77 5.68 -9.37
N LEU A 338 20.10 4.42 -9.02
CA LEU A 338 20.91 4.13 -7.83
C LEU A 338 22.32 4.71 -7.91
N LYS A 339 22.97 4.68 -9.09
CA LYS A 339 24.26 5.37 -9.31
C LYS A 339 24.12 6.87 -9.06
N ALA A 340 23.09 7.51 -9.62
CA ALA A 340 22.83 8.93 -9.44
C ALA A 340 22.52 9.28 -7.96
N PHE A 341 21.80 8.41 -7.24
CA PHE A 341 21.52 8.59 -5.81
C PHE A 341 22.81 8.53 -4.98
N GLY A 342 23.75 7.63 -5.31
CA GLY A 342 25.09 7.61 -4.70
C GLY A 342 25.88 8.90 -4.89
N GLY A 343 25.71 9.59 -6.04
CA GLY A 343 26.28 10.89 -6.28
C GLY A 343 25.61 12.04 -5.50
N LYS A 344 24.27 11.97 -5.33
CA LYS A 344 23.51 12.98 -4.57
C LYS A 344 23.65 12.83 -3.05
N MET A 345 23.85 11.61 -2.59
CA MET A 345 23.92 11.26 -1.18
C MET A 345 25.15 10.39 -0.95
N ARG A 346 26.27 11.04 -0.66
CA ARG A 346 27.58 10.37 -0.52
C ARG A 346 27.53 9.37 0.62
N GLY A 347 27.90 8.11 0.34
CA GLY A 347 27.79 6.98 1.28
C GLY A 347 26.55 6.12 1.09
N TYR A 348 25.55 6.57 0.34
CA TYR A 348 24.34 5.79 0.03
C TYR A 348 24.66 4.50 -0.72
N LEU A 349 25.59 4.56 -1.69
CA LEU A 349 26.02 3.43 -2.48
C LEU A 349 27.03 2.58 -1.69
N THR A 350 26.58 1.48 -1.12
CA THR A 350 27.38 0.62 -0.23
C THR A 350 27.05 -0.86 -0.42
N ASN A 351 27.97 -1.74 -0.02
CA ASN A 351 27.74 -3.19 0.06
C ASN A 351 26.85 -3.61 1.25
N ASP A 352 26.65 -2.73 2.22
CA ASP A 352 25.77 -2.98 3.37
C ASP A 352 24.28 -2.80 3.02
N ALA A 353 24.00 -2.24 1.83
CA ALA A 353 22.64 -2.10 1.34
C ALA A 353 22.19 -3.34 0.56
N VAL A 354 21.00 -3.82 0.88
CA VAL A 354 20.38 -4.96 0.21
C VAL A 354 19.06 -4.58 -0.46
N LEU A 355 18.89 -5.05 -1.68
CA LEU A 355 17.70 -4.88 -2.51
C LEU A 355 16.81 -6.11 -2.36
N HIS A 356 15.51 -5.89 -2.21
CA HIS A 356 14.48 -6.94 -2.13
C HIS A 356 13.47 -6.74 -3.25
N ALA A 357 13.18 -7.76 -4.05
CA ALA A 357 12.11 -7.70 -5.04
C ALA A 357 10.84 -8.36 -4.47
N VAL A 358 9.68 -7.82 -4.75
CA VAL A 358 9.34 -6.70 -5.60
C VAL A 358 8.48 -5.67 -4.84
N GLU A 359 8.75 -4.40 -4.99
CA GLU A 359 7.85 -3.30 -4.59
C GLU A 359 6.94 -2.99 -5.80
N SER A 360 5.77 -3.62 -5.86
CA SER A 360 4.86 -3.55 -7.02
C SER A 360 3.59 -2.76 -6.74
N ARG A 361 3.25 -2.56 -5.47
CA ARG A 361 1.94 -2.04 -5.06
C ARG A 361 2.03 -0.62 -4.52
N THR A 362 2.64 0.27 -5.28
CA THR A 362 2.79 1.69 -4.94
C THR A 362 1.49 2.48 -5.05
N SER A 363 0.64 2.10 -5.99
CA SER A 363 -0.70 2.67 -6.20
C SER A 363 -1.56 1.73 -7.03
N SER A 364 -2.87 2.04 -7.14
CA SER A 364 -3.79 1.28 -7.97
C SER A 364 -3.38 1.30 -9.44
N PRO A 365 -3.31 0.13 -10.11
CA PRO A 365 -3.12 0.05 -11.56
C PRO A 365 -4.41 0.33 -12.34
N VAL A 366 -5.53 0.48 -11.65
CA VAL A 366 -6.86 0.71 -12.21
C VAL A 366 -7.49 1.92 -11.52
N ARG A 367 -8.23 2.71 -12.29
CA ARG A 367 -9.14 3.73 -11.78
C ARG A 367 -10.58 3.26 -12.02
N ILE A 368 -11.45 3.50 -11.03
CA ILE A 368 -12.89 3.34 -11.18
C ILE A 368 -13.46 4.75 -11.32
N PRO A 369 -13.86 5.19 -12.53
CA PRO A 369 -14.21 6.58 -12.79
C PRO A 369 -15.51 6.97 -12.06
N ARG A 370 -15.52 8.21 -11.56
CA ARG A 370 -16.68 8.79 -10.87
C ARG A 370 -16.88 10.25 -11.25
N ASP A 371 -18.09 10.73 -11.13
CA ASP A 371 -18.43 12.14 -11.28
C ASP A 371 -17.75 12.97 -10.17
N LYS A 372 -17.35 14.18 -10.48
CA LYS A 372 -16.59 15.05 -9.56
C LYS A 372 -17.45 15.68 -8.47
N GLU A 373 -18.75 15.87 -8.73
CA GLU A 373 -19.67 16.56 -7.83
C GLU A 373 -20.44 15.58 -6.95
N SER A 374 -21.08 14.59 -7.58
CA SER A 374 -21.84 13.55 -6.89
C SER A 374 -20.99 12.47 -6.24
N LEU A 375 -19.77 12.26 -6.74
CA LEU A 375 -18.86 11.15 -6.42
C LEU A 375 -19.42 9.76 -6.76
N GLU A 376 -20.56 9.68 -7.43
CA GLU A 376 -21.08 8.43 -7.97
C GLU A 376 -20.27 7.97 -9.18
N HIS A 377 -20.25 6.68 -9.42
CA HIS A 377 -19.71 6.11 -10.66
C HIS A 377 -20.42 6.72 -11.89
N ILE A 378 -19.65 6.99 -12.94
CA ILE A 378 -20.17 7.73 -14.13
C ILE A 378 -21.36 7.05 -14.81
N GLU A 379 -21.58 5.75 -14.63
CA GLU A 379 -22.66 4.98 -15.25
C GLU A 379 -23.62 4.33 -14.24
N ILE A 380 -23.19 4.15 -12.99
CA ILE A 380 -23.94 3.37 -12.00
C ILE A 380 -24.33 4.25 -10.82
N LYS A 381 -25.62 4.51 -10.68
CA LYS A 381 -26.17 5.25 -9.54
C LYS A 381 -26.06 4.44 -8.25
N GLY A 382 -25.76 5.12 -7.15
CA GLY A 382 -25.59 4.48 -5.84
C GLY A 382 -24.25 3.77 -5.65
N LEU A 383 -23.34 3.74 -6.64
CA LEU A 383 -21.99 3.25 -6.52
C LEU A 383 -21.02 4.41 -6.32
N TYR A 384 -20.31 4.45 -5.21
CA TYR A 384 -19.34 5.48 -4.84
C TYR A 384 -17.91 4.90 -4.80
N PRO A 385 -17.17 4.96 -5.92
CA PRO A 385 -15.76 4.55 -5.94
C PRO A 385 -14.93 5.42 -5.02
N CYS A 386 -14.21 4.81 -4.06
CA CYS A 386 -13.57 5.54 -2.98
C CYS A 386 -12.11 5.14 -2.76
N ALA A 387 -11.31 6.09 -2.38
CA ALA A 387 -9.95 5.99 -1.87
C ALA A 387 -8.94 5.33 -2.86
N GLU A 388 -7.96 4.58 -2.33
CA GLU A 388 -6.86 4.04 -3.13
C GLU A 388 -7.31 3.00 -4.15
N GLY A 389 -8.28 2.14 -3.80
CA GLY A 389 -8.82 1.13 -4.72
C GLY A 389 -9.45 1.74 -5.95
N ALA A 390 -10.11 2.86 -5.80
CA ALA A 390 -10.70 3.60 -6.91
C ALA A 390 -9.72 4.55 -7.65
N GLY A 391 -8.46 4.66 -7.16
CA GLY A 391 -7.41 5.46 -7.78
C GLY A 391 -7.45 6.95 -7.42
N TYR A 392 -8.13 7.34 -6.33
CA TYR A 392 -8.28 8.74 -5.90
C TYR A 392 -7.44 9.12 -4.67
N ALA A 393 -6.87 8.16 -3.96
CA ALA A 393 -6.01 8.39 -2.81
C ALA A 393 -4.66 7.68 -2.96
N GLY A 394 -3.71 8.04 -2.10
CA GLY A 394 -2.37 7.44 -2.04
C GLY A 394 -1.81 7.48 -0.61
N GLY A 395 -2.62 7.11 0.39
CA GLY A 395 -2.24 7.06 1.80
C GLY A 395 -3.40 7.36 2.74
N ILE A 396 -3.19 7.16 4.04
CA ILE A 396 -4.21 7.22 5.11
C ILE A 396 -5.03 8.52 5.05
N MET A 397 -4.37 9.68 5.05
CA MET A 397 -5.06 10.98 5.09
C MET A 397 -5.95 11.20 3.88
N SER A 398 -5.42 10.97 2.68
CA SER A 398 -6.21 11.17 1.45
C SER A 398 -7.34 10.16 1.33
N ALA A 399 -7.16 8.94 1.83
CA ALA A 399 -8.22 7.92 1.85
C ALA A 399 -9.33 8.27 2.86
N ALA A 400 -8.98 8.76 4.05
CA ALA A 400 -9.94 9.20 5.06
C ALA A 400 -10.78 10.40 4.57
N ILE A 401 -10.13 11.42 4.02
CA ILE A 401 -10.80 12.59 3.44
C ILE A 401 -11.75 12.16 2.31
N ASP A 402 -11.33 11.24 1.44
CA ASP A 402 -12.16 10.78 0.34
C ASP A 402 -13.37 9.98 0.83
N GLY A 403 -13.17 9.15 1.88
CA GLY A 403 -14.25 8.41 2.55
C GLY A 403 -15.28 9.33 3.19
N GLN A 404 -14.84 10.38 3.91
CA GLN A 404 -15.73 11.39 4.49
C GLN A 404 -16.59 12.06 3.40
N LYS A 405 -15.97 12.48 2.30
CA LYS A 405 -16.71 13.11 1.18
C LYS A 405 -17.76 12.18 0.57
N CYS A 406 -17.44 10.92 0.33
CA CYS A 406 -18.40 9.95 -0.18
C CYS A 406 -19.58 9.80 0.79
N ALA A 407 -19.30 9.69 2.10
CA ALA A 407 -20.34 9.58 3.12
C ALA A 407 -21.22 10.84 3.21
N ASP A 408 -20.63 12.04 3.11
CA ASP A 408 -21.37 13.30 3.11
C ASP A 408 -22.29 13.43 1.90
N LYS A 409 -21.81 13.04 0.70
CA LYS A 409 -22.63 13.02 -0.51
C LYS A 409 -23.82 12.08 -0.43
N ILE A 410 -23.63 10.91 0.17
CA ILE A 410 -24.73 9.97 0.44
C ILE A 410 -25.71 10.59 1.45
N ALA A 411 -25.21 11.25 2.50
CA ALA A 411 -26.04 11.87 3.50
C ALA A 411 -26.86 13.05 2.94
N GLU A 412 -26.29 13.84 2.03
CA GLU A 412 -27.01 14.91 1.30
C GLU A 412 -28.13 14.33 0.44
N LYS A 413 -27.93 13.19 -0.19
CA LYS A 413 -28.89 12.53 -1.09
C LYS A 413 -30.06 11.87 -0.35
N ILE A 414 -29.84 11.39 0.89
CA ILE A 414 -30.85 10.66 1.67
C ILE A 414 -31.74 11.63 2.47
N LYS A 415 -31.29 12.84 2.73
CA LYS A 415 -32.09 13.92 3.33
C LYS A 415 -33.13 14.44 2.38
#